data_ccbc0e25294b4efc91f6edb11dae0d17
#
_entry.id   ccbc0e25294b4efc91f6edb11dae0d17
#
_cell.length_a   1.000
_cell.length_b   1.000
_cell.length_c   1.000
_cell.angle_alpha   90.00
_cell.angle_beta   90.00
_cell.angle_gamma   90.00
#
_symmetry.space_group_name_H-M   'P 1'
#
loop_
_entity.id
_entity.type
_entity.pdbx_description
1 polymer ?
#
loop_
_entity_poly.entity_id
_entity_poly.type
_entity_poly.pdbx_seq_one_letter_code
_entity_poly.pdbx_strand_id
1 'polypeptide(L)'
;MANHTTSIRVALLLAHASVCALLLLSVTASGQTRTTTAPAGSRCNAAAAEPITFVPMPGHPFNPAVSSDGCWVFVSVTTGNPKSVDGVALLSRAAGQLKLKQVFMVEGEPTGSVLTHDDKLLIVADGDYVVFMDTARMISGRGDPMLGYLSDGDSSGSVYVNVTADDRFLFVSDENAQTITVINLQKARAEGFKPSAIVGKIPVGYAPIALTFSPDGRWLYTTSQIAPESYHWPVECKPEGADPATAKPRYPKGAIIVVDVARAETDPANSIVARVPAGCSPVRLAIAPDGARVYVTARNSNALLAFDTTKMQGEPSAALVGTVPVGTSPVGVAVVNGGRQIIVTNSNRFASNQTARQTLTVIDAAQVAAGQAAILGQIKAGSFPRQIGQSPDGRTLFVSNYNSSELEVIDLTRLPIERAGQH
;
A
#
# COMPACT_ATOMS: atom_id res chain seq x y z
N MET A 1 -9.81 0.10 83.10
CA MET A 1 -10.20 -1.01 84.01
C MET A 1 -9.93 -2.32 83.25
N ALA A 2 -9.01 -3.08 83.81
CA ALA A 2 -8.85 -4.51 83.84
C ALA A 2 -8.70 -5.20 82.47
N ASN A 3 -7.47 -5.63 82.05
CA ASN A 3 -6.66 -6.78 82.51
C ASN A 3 -7.26 -8.15 82.14
N HIS A 4 -6.59 -8.98 81.34
CA HIS A 4 -5.70 -10.10 81.68
C HIS A 4 -5.39 -10.86 80.39
N THR A 5 -4.14 -10.91 79.97
CA THR A 5 -3.04 -11.83 80.30
C THR A 5 -3.22 -13.29 79.81
N THR A 6 -2.28 -13.71 79.01
CA THR A 6 -1.42 -14.92 79.03
C THR A 6 -2.02 -16.27 78.64
N SER A 7 -1.48 -16.96 77.68
CA SER A 7 -0.45 -17.98 77.89
C SER A 7 0.02 -18.68 76.60
N ILE A 8 1.29 -18.86 76.57
CA ILE A 8 2.16 -19.67 75.68
C ILE A 8 1.84 -21.16 75.82
N ARG A 9 1.81 -21.89 74.72
CA ARG A 9 2.33 -23.26 74.66
C ARG A 9 2.99 -23.56 73.31
N VAL A 10 4.27 -23.86 73.40
CA VAL A 10 5.15 -24.43 72.43
C VAL A 10 4.81 -25.93 72.28
N ALA A 11 4.74 -26.42 71.02
CA ALA A 11 4.99 -27.81 70.71
C ALA A 11 5.64 -27.91 69.32
N LEU A 12 6.90 -28.30 69.33
CA LEU A 12 7.64 -28.87 68.25
C LEU A 12 6.94 -30.12 67.73
N LEU A 13 6.97 -30.39 66.42
CA LEU A 13 7.46 -31.69 65.86
C LEU A 13 7.31 -31.75 64.35
N LEU A 14 8.47 -32.01 63.73
CA LEU A 14 8.75 -32.84 62.55
C LEU A 14 8.44 -32.36 61.14
N ALA A 15 9.54 -32.20 60.46
CA ALA A 15 9.77 -32.05 59.05
C ALA A 15 9.10 -33.13 58.16
N HIS A 16 8.47 -32.65 57.06
CA HIS A 16 8.44 -33.41 55.84
C HIS A 16 8.75 -32.45 54.68
N ALA A 17 9.91 -32.66 54.08
CA ALA A 17 10.32 -32.04 52.87
C ALA A 17 9.48 -32.60 51.70
N SER A 18 8.64 -31.74 51.09
CA SER A 18 8.05 -31.99 49.78
C SER A 18 8.58 -30.92 48.83
N VAL A 19 9.50 -31.38 47.98
CA VAL A 19 10.04 -30.66 46.86
C VAL A 19 8.90 -30.46 45.83
N CYS A 20 8.25 -29.33 45.80
CA CYS A 20 7.44 -28.92 44.66
C CYS A 20 8.34 -28.22 43.64
N ALA A 21 8.72 -28.95 42.57
CA ALA A 21 9.34 -28.41 41.39
C ALA A 21 8.30 -27.50 40.68
N LEU A 22 8.46 -26.20 40.79
CA LEU A 22 7.80 -25.23 39.92
C LEU A 22 8.44 -25.36 38.54
N LEU A 23 7.75 -26.05 37.62
CA LEU A 23 7.98 -25.95 36.18
C LEU A 23 7.47 -24.56 35.73
N LEU A 24 8.38 -23.61 35.62
CA LEU A 24 8.19 -22.39 34.85
C LEU A 24 8.11 -22.76 33.35
N LEU A 25 6.90 -22.95 32.85
CA LEU A 25 6.65 -22.98 31.43
C LEU A 25 6.84 -21.54 30.90
N SER A 26 8.05 -21.27 30.41
CA SER A 26 8.30 -20.12 29.55
C SER A 26 7.56 -20.35 28.22
N VAL A 27 6.39 -19.76 28.08
CA VAL A 27 5.72 -19.61 26.77
C VAL A 27 6.53 -18.59 25.99
N THR A 28 7.50 -19.07 25.22
CA THR A 28 8.08 -18.28 24.13
C THR A 28 7.01 -18.17 23.07
N ALA A 29 6.37 -17.01 22.98
CA ALA A 29 5.57 -16.62 21.85
C ALA A 29 6.52 -16.46 20.64
N SER A 30 6.74 -17.57 19.93
CA SER A 30 7.37 -17.52 18.60
C SER A 30 6.35 -16.87 17.67
N GLY A 31 6.48 -15.57 17.46
CA GLY A 31 5.86 -14.86 16.35
C GLY A 31 6.39 -15.48 15.05
N GLN A 32 5.73 -16.51 14.56
CA GLN A 32 5.95 -17.00 13.20
C GLN A 32 5.34 -15.94 12.27
N THR A 33 6.18 -15.05 11.75
CA THR A 33 5.93 -14.40 10.47
C THR A 33 5.71 -15.50 9.45
N ARG A 34 4.45 -15.79 9.14
CA ARG A 34 4.09 -16.58 7.98
C ARG A 34 4.43 -15.75 6.74
N THR A 35 5.68 -15.81 6.30
CA THR A 35 5.98 -15.63 4.89
C THR A 35 5.28 -16.78 4.16
N THR A 36 4.12 -16.53 3.60
CA THR A 36 3.48 -17.43 2.65
C THR A 36 4.32 -17.42 1.38
N THR A 37 5.42 -18.21 1.39
CA THR A 37 6.09 -18.56 0.15
C THR A 37 5.11 -19.42 -0.64
N ALA A 38 4.65 -18.91 -1.79
CA ALA A 38 3.91 -19.74 -2.74
C ALA A 38 4.68 -21.06 -2.97
N PRO A 39 3.99 -22.19 -3.07
CA PRO A 39 4.66 -23.48 -3.23
C PRO A 39 5.62 -23.43 -4.42
N ALA A 40 6.88 -23.72 -4.19
CA ALA A 40 7.90 -23.79 -5.23
C ALA A 40 7.44 -24.82 -6.28
N GLY A 41 7.10 -24.33 -7.50
CA GLY A 41 6.72 -25.21 -8.61
C GLY A 41 5.34 -24.97 -9.23
N SER A 42 4.58 -23.95 -8.82
CA SER A 42 3.32 -23.62 -9.53
C SER A 42 3.66 -23.20 -10.97
N ARG A 43 2.92 -23.73 -11.96
CA ARG A 43 3.06 -23.34 -13.38
C ARG A 43 2.84 -21.84 -13.60
N CYS A 44 2.25 -21.17 -12.63
CA CYS A 44 1.95 -19.74 -12.66
C CYS A 44 3.17 -18.86 -12.39
N ASN A 45 4.16 -19.37 -11.66
CA ASN A 45 5.38 -18.66 -11.29
C ASN A 45 6.57 -18.90 -12.24
N ALA A 46 6.33 -19.46 -13.42
CA ALA A 46 7.37 -19.60 -14.43
C ALA A 46 7.85 -18.21 -14.90
N ALA A 47 9.17 -18.08 -15.10
CA ALA A 47 9.75 -16.88 -15.67
C ALA A 47 9.13 -16.54 -17.04
N ALA A 48 8.92 -15.28 -17.31
CA ALA A 48 8.51 -14.80 -18.63
C ALA A 48 9.62 -15.10 -19.67
N ALA A 49 9.26 -15.28 -20.93
CA ALA A 49 10.24 -15.49 -22.01
C ALA A 49 11.15 -14.26 -22.14
N GLU A 50 10.57 -13.07 -22.10
CA GLU A 50 11.26 -11.78 -22.20
C GLU A 50 11.36 -11.10 -20.83
N PRO A 51 12.41 -10.29 -20.57
CA PRO A 51 12.54 -9.51 -19.32
C PRO A 51 11.42 -8.51 -19.10
N ILE A 52 10.83 -7.96 -20.16
CA ILE A 52 9.67 -7.08 -20.16
C ILE A 52 8.67 -7.54 -21.20
N THR A 53 7.38 -7.57 -20.83
CA THR A 53 6.28 -7.73 -21.78
C THR A 53 5.20 -6.70 -21.48
N PHE A 54 4.47 -6.27 -22.53
CA PHE A 54 3.35 -5.35 -22.44
C PHE A 54 2.07 -6.09 -22.84
N VAL A 55 1.08 -6.10 -21.95
CA VAL A 55 -0.20 -6.77 -22.18
C VAL A 55 -1.26 -5.68 -22.40
N PRO A 56 -1.89 -5.62 -23.59
CA PRO A 56 -2.96 -4.66 -23.86
C PRO A 56 -4.13 -4.83 -22.88
N MET A 57 -4.63 -3.72 -22.37
CA MET A 57 -5.76 -3.65 -21.45
C MET A 57 -6.98 -3.03 -22.15
N PRO A 58 -8.20 -3.41 -21.76
CA PRO A 58 -9.43 -2.90 -22.39
C PRO A 58 -9.77 -1.45 -22.00
N GLY A 59 -9.01 -0.84 -21.12
CA GLY A 59 -9.12 0.54 -20.64
C GLY A 59 -7.83 0.99 -20.00
N HIS A 60 -7.88 2.09 -19.27
CA HIS A 60 -6.72 2.62 -18.54
C HIS A 60 -6.50 1.80 -17.25
N PRO A 61 -5.44 0.97 -17.13
CA PRO A 61 -5.19 0.18 -15.94
C PRO A 61 -4.78 1.08 -14.77
N PHE A 62 -5.39 0.85 -13.60
CA PHE A 62 -5.09 1.64 -12.41
C PHE A 62 -4.27 0.86 -11.38
N ASN A 63 -4.79 -0.25 -10.86
CA ASN A 63 -4.15 -1.01 -9.80
C ASN A 63 -4.17 -2.52 -10.08
N PRO A 64 -3.01 -3.18 -10.15
CA PRO A 64 -2.92 -4.63 -10.22
C PRO A 64 -2.87 -5.26 -8.82
N ALA A 65 -3.82 -6.15 -8.51
CA ALA A 65 -3.84 -7.02 -7.36
C ALA A 65 -3.58 -8.47 -7.79
N VAL A 66 -2.64 -9.15 -7.12
CA VAL A 66 -2.18 -10.49 -7.51
C VAL A 66 -2.62 -11.51 -6.48
N SER A 67 -3.20 -12.64 -6.90
CA SER A 67 -3.59 -13.73 -6.00
C SER A 67 -2.38 -14.35 -5.29
N SER A 68 -2.58 -14.94 -4.12
CA SER A 68 -1.52 -15.53 -3.29
C SER A 68 -0.80 -16.69 -3.97
N ASP A 69 -1.47 -17.41 -4.91
CA ASP A 69 -0.87 -18.46 -5.72
C ASP A 69 -0.11 -17.91 -6.95
N GLY A 70 -0.20 -16.61 -7.22
CA GLY A 70 0.40 -15.93 -8.37
C GLY A 70 -0.23 -16.28 -9.73
N CYS A 71 -1.37 -16.97 -9.76
CA CYS A 71 -2.04 -17.44 -10.98
C CYS A 71 -2.99 -16.42 -11.58
N TRP A 72 -3.45 -15.46 -10.80
CA TRP A 72 -4.45 -14.48 -11.20
C TRP A 72 -3.98 -13.07 -10.92
N VAL A 73 -4.28 -12.17 -11.84
CA VAL A 73 -4.07 -10.74 -11.68
C VAL A 73 -5.39 -10.03 -11.94
N PHE A 74 -5.85 -9.28 -10.95
CA PHE A 74 -7.04 -8.45 -11.00
C PHE A 74 -6.59 -7.01 -11.21
N VAL A 75 -7.07 -6.36 -12.26
CA VAL A 75 -6.65 -5.00 -12.59
C VAL A 75 -7.88 -4.13 -12.69
N SER A 76 -7.98 -3.12 -11.82
CA SER A 76 -9.00 -2.09 -12.01
C SER A 76 -8.68 -1.31 -13.28
N VAL A 77 -9.68 -1.12 -14.14
CA VAL A 77 -9.57 -0.39 -15.40
C VAL A 77 -10.62 0.69 -15.45
N THR A 78 -10.20 1.88 -15.82
CA THR A 78 -11.09 3.01 -16.05
C THR A 78 -10.93 3.48 -17.49
N THR A 79 -11.91 4.14 -18.01
CA THR A 79 -11.85 4.65 -19.38
C THR A 79 -12.00 6.15 -19.43
N GLY A 80 -12.42 6.77 -18.32
CA GLY A 80 -12.69 8.20 -18.27
C GLY A 80 -13.77 8.66 -19.25
N ASN A 81 -14.55 7.69 -19.78
CA ASN A 81 -15.61 7.96 -20.76
C ASN A 81 -16.85 7.12 -20.39
N PRO A 82 -18.02 7.71 -20.15
CA PRO A 82 -19.22 6.99 -19.74
C PRO A 82 -19.77 5.97 -20.76
N LYS A 83 -19.13 5.82 -21.91
CA LYS A 83 -19.49 4.80 -22.93
C LYS A 83 -18.51 3.63 -23.00
N SER A 84 -17.52 3.58 -22.14
CA SER A 84 -16.48 2.58 -22.16
C SER A 84 -16.43 1.78 -20.84
N VAL A 85 -15.63 0.73 -20.79
CA VAL A 85 -15.69 -0.30 -19.77
C VAL A 85 -14.94 0.13 -18.51
N ASP A 86 -15.65 0.64 -17.51
CA ASP A 86 -15.13 0.75 -16.16
C ASP A 86 -15.37 -0.57 -15.41
N GLY A 87 -14.34 -1.13 -14.81
CA GLY A 87 -14.47 -2.44 -14.17
C GLY A 87 -13.18 -3.05 -13.67
N VAL A 88 -13.22 -4.34 -13.44
CA VAL A 88 -12.07 -5.15 -13.06
C VAL A 88 -11.76 -6.16 -14.16
N ALA A 89 -10.59 -6.03 -14.76
CA ALA A 89 -10.04 -7.00 -15.70
C ALA A 89 -9.41 -8.16 -14.95
N LEU A 90 -9.82 -9.39 -15.24
CA LEU A 90 -9.23 -10.62 -14.73
C LEU A 90 -8.26 -11.19 -15.76
N LEU A 91 -7.00 -11.38 -15.37
CA LEU A 91 -5.98 -12.03 -16.18
C LEU A 91 -5.54 -13.33 -15.51
N SER A 92 -5.38 -14.39 -16.32
CA SER A 92 -4.71 -15.62 -15.89
C SER A 92 -3.22 -15.54 -16.21
N ARG A 93 -2.39 -16.06 -15.31
CA ARG A 93 -0.94 -16.19 -15.50
C ARG A 93 -0.59 -17.67 -15.62
N ALA A 94 0.07 -18.06 -16.71
CA ALA A 94 0.56 -19.41 -16.90
C ALA A 94 1.82 -19.38 -17.75
N ALA A 95 2.83 -20.19 -17.41
CA ALA A 95 4.10 -20.28 -18.13
C ALA A 95 4.77 -18.91 -18.42
N GLY A 96 4.68 -17.98 -17.47
CA GLY A 96 5.24 -16.63 -17.60
C GLY A 96 4.46 -15.67 -18.51
N GLN A 97 3.30 -16.09 -19.01
CA GLN A 97 2.43 -15.27 -19.86
C GLN A 97 1.16 -14.85 -19.10
N LEU A 98 0.72 -13.63 -19.35
CA LEU A 98 -0.58 -13.11 -18.92
C LEU A 98 -1.58 -13.16 -20.07
N LYS A 99 -2.81 -13.57 -19.76
CA LYS A 99 -3.91 -13.60 -20.71
C LYS A 99 -5.16 -13.00 -20.09
N LEU A 100 -5.71 -11.95 -20.71
CA LEU A 100 -7.00 -11.40 -20.34
C LEU A 100 -8.09 -12.46 -20.52
N LYS A 101 -8.89 -12.65 -19.47
CA LYS A 101 -9.99 -13.62 -19.45
C LYS A 101 -11.35 -12.95 -19.60
N GLN A 102 -11.60 -11.94 -18.78
CA GLN A 102 -12.88 -11.25 -18.70
C GLN A 102 -12.71 -9.89 -18.04
N VAL A 103 -13.65 -8.98 -18.27
CA VAL A 103 -13.82 -7.74 -17.52
C VAL A 103 -15.18 -7.81 -16.81
N PHE A 104 -15.15 -7.50 -15.52
CA PHE A 104 -16.35 -7.40 -14.69
C PHE A 104 -16.67 -5.92 -14.51
N MET A 105 -17.84 -5.51 -14.95
CA MET A 105 -18.26 -4.11 -14.88
C MET A 105 -18.55 -3.69 -13.45
N VAL A 106 -18.22 -2.44 -13.10
CA VAL A 106 -18.67 -1.74 -11.89
C VAL A 106 -19.35 -0.42 -12.29
N GLU A 107 -20.08 0.19 -11.37
CA GLU A 107 -20.92 1.36 -11.71
C GLU A 107 -20.15 2.69 -11.74
N GLY A 108 -19.02 2.76 -11.04
CA GLY A 108 -18.23 3.99 -10.86
C GLY A 108 -16.89 3.99 -11.60
N GLU A 109 -15.89 4.61 -10.99
CA GLU A 109 -14.51 4.68 -11.49
C GLU A 109 -13.58 3.82 -10.61
N PRO A 110 -13.41 2.52 -10.89
CA PRO A 110 -12.62 1.63 -10.06
C PRO A 110 -11.15 2.02 -10.09
N THR A 111 -10.58 2.20 -8.91
CA THR A 111 -9.22 2.72 -8.73
C THR A 111 -8.34 1.73 -7.96
N GLY A 112 -8.02 1.98 -6.68
CA GLY A 112 -7.24 1.06 -5.87
C GLY A 112 -8.01 -0.20 -5.53
N SER A 113 -7.32 -1.33 -5.50
CA SER A 113 -7.93 -2.60 -5.14
C SER A 113 -7.00 -3.45 -4.28
N VAL A 114 -7.58 -4.33 -3.46
CA VAL A 114 -6.86 -5.27 -2.61
C VAL A 114 -7.59 -6.62 -2.57
N LEU A 115 -6.82 -7.70 -2.52
CA LEU A 115 -7.34 -9.03 -2.18
C LEU A 115 -7.25 -9.25 -0.67
N THR A 116 -8.25 -9.89 -0.08
CA THR A 116 -8.08 -10.45 1.26
C THR A 116 -7.00 -11.53 1.25
N HIS A 117 -6.33 -11.76 2.39
CA HIS A 117 -5.21 -12.71 2.48
C HIS A 117 -5.61 -14.16 2.22
N ASP A 118 -6.91 -14.47 2.29
CA ASP A 118 -7.49 -15.77 1.93
C ASP A 118 -7.90 -15.86 0.43
N ASP A 119 -7.62 -14.82 -0.35
CA ASP A 119 -7.99 -14.65 -1.76
C ASP A 119 -9.50 -14.77 -2.08
N LYS A 120 -10.39 -14.72 -1.10
CA LYS A 120 -11.83 -14.92 -1.35
C LYS A 120 -12.56 -13.66 -1.76
N LEU A 121 -12.01 -12.50 -1.41
CA LEU A 121 -12.65 -11.23 -1.63
C LEU A 121 -11.69 -10.28 -2.34
N LEU A 122 -12.12 -9.73 -3.46
CA LEU A 122 -11.52 -8.55 -4.06
C LEU A 122 -12.31 -7.33 -3.61
N ILE A 123 -11.62 -6.33 -3.10
CA ILE A 123 -12.19 -5.06 -2.63
C ILE A 123 -11.65 -3.95 -3.52
N VAL A 124 -12.52 -3.08 -4.02
CA VAL A 124 -12.16 -2.03 -4.97
C VAL A 124 -12.70 -0.69 -4.49
N ALA A 125 -11.87 0.34 -4.47
CA ALA A 125 -12.31 1.72 -4.30
C ALA A 125 -12.92 2.23 -5.60
N ASP A 126 -14.09 2.85 -5.53
CA ASP A 126 -14.92 3.18 -6.68
C ASP A 126 -15.64 4.54 -6.51
N GLY A 127 -14.87 5.59 -6.30
CA GLY A 127 -15.40 6.93 -6.09
C GLY A 127 -16.11 7.09 -4.75
N ASP A 128 -17.44 7.06 -4.72
CA ASP A 128 -18.24 7.21 -3.49
C ASP A 128 -18.58 5.85 -2.83
N TYR A 129 -18.01 4.76 -3.35
CA TYR A 129 -18.29 3.42 -2.90
C TYR A 129 -17.03 2.58 -2.73
N VAL A 130 -17.17 1.55 -1.92
CA VAL A 130 -16.28 0.41 -1.87
C VAL A 130 -17.04 -0.80 -2.40
N VAL A 131 -16.48 -1.45 -3.43
CA VAL A 131 -17.07 -2.59 -4.12
C VAL A 131 -16.46 -3.89 -3.61
N PHE A 132 -17.28 -4.90 -3.38
CA PHE A 132 -16.86 -6.19 -2.87
C PHE A 132 -17.23 -7.30 -3.86
N MET A 133 -16.24 -8.11 -4.29
CA MET A 133 -16.40 -9.11 -5.33
C MET A 133 -15.86 -10.47 -4.89
N ASP A 134 -16.60 -11.54 -5.20
CA ASP A 134 -16.23 -12.94 -4.96
C ASP A 134 -15.22 -13.40 -6.03
N THR A 135 -13.99 -13.63 -5.63
CA THR A 135 -12.90 -14.02 -6.54
C THR A 135 -13.12 -15.40 -7.16
N ALA A 136 -13.69 -16.35 -6.42
CA ALA A 136 -13.95 -17.70 -6.95
C ALA A 136 -15.00 -17.67 -8.08
N ARG A 137 -16.02 -16.82 -7.94
CA ARG A 137 -17.00 -16.60 -9.02
C ARG A 137 -16.37 -15.89 -10.21
N MET A 138 -15.52 -14.88 -9.96
CA MET A 138 -14.76 -14.23 -11.04
C MET A 138 -13.91 -15.24 -11.81
N ILE A 139 -13.14 -16.07 -11.11
CA ILE A 139 -12.23 -17.05 -11.71
C ILE A 139 -12.98 -18.15 -12.45
N SER A 140 -14.07 -18.66 -11.88
CA SER A 140 -14.85 -19.73 -12.50
C SER A 140 -15.78 -19.26 -13.63
N GLY A 141 -16.07 -17.95 -13.69
CA GLY A 141 -17.07 -17.38 -14.59
C GLY A 141 -18.49 -17.87 -14.32
N ARG A 142 -18.77 -18.34 -13.10
CA ARG A 142 -20.07 -18.89 -12.71
C ARG A 142 -20.74 -18.04 -11.64
N GLY A 143 -21.97 -17.62 -11.91
CA GLY A 143 -22.76 -16.77 -11.01
C GLY A 143 -22.28 -15.31 -11.03
N ASP A 144 -23.01 -14.44 -10.34
CA ASP A 144 -22.68 -13.03 -10.19
C ASP A 144 -21.56 -12.89 -9.14
N PRO A 145 -20.39 -12.33 -9.49
CA PRO A 145 -19.32 -12.09 -8.52
C PRO A 145 -19.60 -10.90 -7.61
N MET A 146 -20.54 -10.01 -7.95
CA MET A 146 -20.85 -8.84 -7.14
C MET A 146 -21.49 -9.24 -5.83
N LEU A 147 -20.87 -8.86 -4.71
CA LEU A 147 -21.38 -9.13 -3.36
C LEU A 147 -22.07 -7.91 -2.76
N GLY A 148 -21.63 -6.72 -3.12
CA GLY A 148 -22.23 -5.48 -2.65
C GLY A 148 -21.39 -4.24 -2.85
N TYR A 149 -22.03 -3.10 -2.59
CA TYR A 149 -21.48 -1.76 -2.60
C TYR A 149 -21.69 -1.13 -1.22
N LEU A 150 -20.65 -0.62 -0.61
CA LEU A 150 -20.72 0.11 0.64
C LEU A 150 -20.39 1.57 0.38
N SER A 151 -21.35 2.48 0.58
CA SER A 151 -21.08 3.92 0.56
C SER A 151 -20.37 4.31 1.85
N ASP A 152 -19.23 4.97 1.72
CA ASP A 152 -18.44 5.51 2.82
C ASP A 152 -18.62 7.03 3.00
N GLY A 153 -19.57 7.61 2.28
CA GLY A 153 -20.02 9.00 2.38
C GLY A 153 -20.27 9.65 1.03
N ASP A 154 -21.09 10.68 1.00
CA ASP A 154 -21.36 11.45 -0.20
C ASP A 154 -20.09 12.18 -0.65
N SER A 155 -19.72 12.01 -1.91
CA SER A 155 -18.52 12.60 -2.51
C SER A 155 -17.22 12.29 -1.74
N SER A 156 -17.11 11.09 -1.16
CA SER A 156 -15.93 10.65 -0.39
C SER A 156 -14.66 10.65 -1.22
N GLY A 157 -14.76 10.28 -2.49
CA GLY A 157 -13.61 10.16 -3.39
C GLY A 157 -12.71 9.00 -2.99
N SER A 158 -13.29 7.82 -2.75
CA SER A 158 -12.56 6.60 -2.38
C SER A 158 -11.62 6.21 -3.50
N VAL A 159 -10.30 6.23 -3.22
CA VAL A 159 -9.25 6.08 -4.25
C VAL A 159 -8.32 4.90 -3.99
N TYR A 160 -8.19 4.44 -2.76
CA TYR A 160 -7.36 3.28 -2.43
C TYR A 160 -7.89 2.53 -1.22
N VAL A 161 -7.61 1.23 -1.19
CA VAL A 161 -8.06 0.33 -0.13
C VAL A 161 -6.92 -0.57 0.32
N ASN A 162 -6.89 -0.91 1.63
CA ASN A 162 -6.01 -1.95 2.15
C ASN A 162 -6.65 -2.60 3.39
N VAL A 163 -6.30 -3.86 3.66
CA VAL A 163 -6.85 -4.65 4.77
C VAL A 163 -5.77 -4.96 5.81
N THR A 164 -6.19 -5.11 7.06
CA THR A 164 -5.30 -5.61 8.13
C THR A 164 -4.85 -7.04 7.84
N ALA A 165 -3.71 -7.47 8.40
CA ALA A 165 -3.12 -8.79 8.15
C ALA A 165 -4.04 -9.97 8.51
N ASP A 166 -5.03 -9.75 9.36
CA ASP A 166 -6.04 -10.73 9.78
C ASP A 166 -7.39 -10.59 9.04
N ASP A 167 -7.46 -9.71 8.03
CA ASP A 167 -8.66 -9.40 7.23
C ASP A 167 -9.89 -8.96 8.05
N ARG A 168 -9.69 -8.43 9.28
CA ARG A 168 -10.81 -7.97 10.10
C ARG A 168 -11.23 -6.54 9.80
N PHE A 169 -10.30 -5.69 9.37
CA PHE A 169 -10.57 -4.29 9.08
C PHE A 169 -10.08 -3.89 7.70
N LEU A 170 -10.84 -3.04 7.07
CA LEU A 170 -10.54 -2.39 5.82
C LEU A 170 -10.35 -0.90 6.05
N PHE A 171 -9.30 -0.35 5.45
CA PHE A 171 -9.01 1.07 5.43
C PHE A 171 -9.21 1.58 4.01
N VAL A 172 -9.90 2.70 3.86
CA VAL A 172 -10.22 3.35 2.58
C VAL A 172 -9.70 4.77 2.61
N SER A 173 -8.91 5.17 1.63
CA SER A 173 -8.50 6.57 1.49
C SER A 173 -9.53 7.35 0.68
N ASP A 174 -10.08 8.39 1.29
CA ASP A 174 -11.13 9.25 0.75
C ASP A 174 -10.51 10.59 0.36
N GLU A 175 -10.13 10.73 -0.91
CA GLU A 175 -9.36 11.86 -1.42
C GLU A 175 -10.10 13.19 -1.23
N ASN A 176 -11.40 13.22 -1.53
CA ASN A 176 -12.23 14.42 -1.42
C ASN A 176 -12.64 14.71 0.03
N ALA A 177 -12.97 13.68 0.80
CA ALA A 177 -13.35 13.83 2.22
C ALA A 177 -12.15 14.10 3.13
N GLN A 178 -10.91 13.94 2.64
CA GLN A 178 -9.67 14.18 3.38
C GLN A 178 -9.52 13.28 4.61
N THR A 179 -10.05 12.05 4.51
CA THR A 179 -10.08 11.08 5.60
C THR A 179 -9.59 9.70 5.15
N ILE A 180 -9.34 8.86 6.14
CA ILE A 180 -9.29 7.41 5.94
C ILE A 180 -10.51 6.82 6.64
N THR A 181 -11.40 6.18 5.89
CA THR A 181 -12.54 5.45 6.47
C THR A 181 -12.09 4.08 6.96
N VAL A 182 -12.47 3.73 8.19
CA VAL A 182 -12.19 2.43 8.80
C VAL A 182 -13.47 1.61 8.83
N ILE A 183 -13.45 0.43 8.25
CA ILE A 183 -14.60 -0.47 8.12
C ILE A 183 -14.27 -1.80 8.81
N ASN A 184 -15.16 -2.26 9.68
CA ASN A 184 -15.10 -3.62 10.21
C ASN A 184 -15.55 -4.60 9.12
N LEU A 185 -14.59 -5.28 8.49
CA LEU A 185 -14.84 -6.14 7.33
C LEU A 185 -15.64 -7.40 7.70
N GLN A 186 -15.44 -7.93 8.91
CA GLN A 186 -16.22 -9.06 9.39
C GLN A 186 -17.70 -8.69 9.54
N LYS A 187 -17.99 -7.52 10.10
CA LYS A 187 -19.36 -6.99 10.22
C LYS A 187 -19.95 -6.68 8.84
N ALA A 188 -19.16 -6.07 7.94
CA ALA A 188 -19.60 -5.79 6.57
C ALA A 188 -20.05 -7.06 5.85
N ARG A 189 -19.26 -8.13 5.92
CA ARG A 189 -19.63 -9.45 5.35
C ARG A 189 -20.93 -10.02 5.95
N ALA A 190 -21.10 -9.91 7.26
CA ALA A 190 -22.28 -10.45 7.97
C ALA A 190 -23.55 -9.67 7.65
N GLU A 191 -23.46 -8.38 7.40
CA GLU A 191 -24.61 -7.47 7.20
C GLU A 191 -24.87 -7.13 5.73
N GLY A 192 -24.16 -7.76 4.77
CA GLY A 192 -24.32 -7.52 3.33
C GLY A 192 -23.75 -6.17 2.89
N PHE A 193 -22.58 -5.79 3.41
CA PHE A 193 -21.78 -4.62 3.00
C PHE A 193 -22.53 -3.29 3.18
N LYS A 194 -23.10 -3.09 4.36
CA LYS A 194 -23.84 -1.86 4.70
C LYS A 194 -22.95 -0.85 5.43
N PRO A 195 -23.27 0.46 5.35
CA PRO A 195 -22.55 1.53 6.06
C PRO A 195 -22.50 1.38 7.59
N SER A 196 -23.41 0.57 8.18
CA SER A 196 -23.36 0.20 9.61
C SER A 196 -22.04 -0.48 10.04
N ALA A 197 -21.26 -1.01 9.09
CA ALA A 197 -19.96 -1.60 9.33
C ALA A 197 -18.83 -0.56 9.46
N ILE A 198 -19.08 0.70 9.12
CA ILE A 198 -18.11 1.79 9.31
C ILE A 198 -17.89 2.01 10.81
N VAL A 199 -16.63 1.95 11.23
CA VAL A 199 -16.20 2.24 12.59
C VAL A 199 -16.07 3.74 12.82
N GLY A 200 -15.51 4.45 11.84
CA GLY A 200 -15.29 5.89 11.87
C GLY A 200 -14.30 6.34 10.81
N LYS A 201 -13.87 7.61 10.91
CA LYS A 201 -12.95 8.24 9.97
C LYS A 201 -11.74 8.86 10.69
N ILE A 202 -10.58 8.77 10.06
CA ILE A 202 -9.32 9.37 10.51
C ILE A 202 -9.10 10.64 9.70
N PRO A 203 -9.08 11.85 10.29
CA PRO A 203 -8.84 13.10 9.56
C PRO A 203 -7.36 13.27 9.25
N VAL A 204 -6.95 13.09 8.01
CA VAL A 204 -5.53 13.06 7.61
C VAL A 204 -5.06 14.27 6.82
N GLY A 205 -5.93 15.03 6.18
CA GLY A 205 -5.61 16.20 5.36
C GLY A 205 -5.88 15.99 3.88
N TYR A 206 -5.40 16.91 3.02
CA TYR A 206 -5.81 16.97 1.63
C TYR A 206 -5.30 15.80 0.80
N ALA A 207 -6.21 15.22 0.03
CA ALA A 207 -5.98 14.19 -0.98
C ALA A 207 -5.11 13.02 -0.48
N PRO A 208 -5.55 12.27 0.56
CA PRO A 208 -4.87 11.07 1.02
C PRO A 208 -4.95 9.98 -0.04
N ILE A 209 -3.86 9.20 -0.23
CA ILE A 209 -3.84 8.12 -1.21
C ILE A 209 -3.27 6.81 -0.64
N ALA A 210 -2.04 6.85 -0.14
CA ALA A 210 -1.35 5.63 0.26
C ALA A 210 -1.95 5.00 1.53
N LEU A 211 -1.99 3.67 1.56
CA LEU A 211 -2.33 2.87 2.72
C LEU A 211 -1.34 1.72 2.80
N THR A 212 -0.32 1.82 3.65
CA THR A 212 0.74 0.81 3.76
C THR A 212 0.94 0.45 5.22
N PHE A 213 0.68 -0.82 5.55
CA PHE A 213 0.91 -1.32 6.91
C PHE A 213 2.38 -1.63 7.16
N SER A 214 2.83 -1.44 8.40
CA SER A 214 4.11 -1.99 8.86
C SER A 214 4.09 -3.52 8.83
N PRO A 215 5.25 -4.20 8.69
CA PRO A 215 5.31 -5.66 8.65
C PRO A 215 4.75 -6.37 9.88
N ASP A 216 4.76 -5.70 11.04
CA ASP A 216 4.18 -6.19 12.30
C ASP A 216 2.68 -5.86 12.44
N GLY A 217 2.10 -5.14 11.46
CA GLY A 217 0.69 -4.72 11.46
C GLY A 217 0.33 -3.63 12.46
N ARG A 218 1.29 -3.13 13.23
CA ARG A 218 1.04 -2.14 14.29
C ARG A 218 0.72 -0.75 13.76
N TRP A 219 1.40 -0.36 12.68
CA TRP A 219 1.31 0.98 12.11
C TRP A 219 0.73 0.95 10.70
N LEU A 220 -0.13 1.92 10.41
CA LEU A 220 -0.51 2.28 9.06
C LEU A 220 0.15 3.61 8.71
N TYR A 221 0.83 3.64 7.57
CA TYR A 221 1.37 4.85 6.96
C TYR A 221 0.47 5.28 5.81
N THR A 222 0.02 6.53 5.85
CA THR A 222 -0.74 7.15 4.77
C THR A 222 -0.14 8.49 4.37
N THR A 223 -0.51 9.01 3.21
CA THR A 223 -0.05 10.31 2.72
C THR A 223 -1.18 11.33 2.74
N SER A 224 -0.83 12.59 2.98
CA SER A 224 -1.64 13.76 2.65
C SER A 224 -0.83 14.60 1.68
N GLN A 225 -1.35 14.85 0.46
CA GLN A 225 -0.58 15.54 -0.59
C GLN A 225 -0.27 17.01 -0.23
N ILE A 226 -1.13 17.62 0.55
CA ILE A 226 -0.95 18.96 1.09
C ILE A 226 -1.30 18.90 2.58
N ALA A 227 -0.41 19.38 3.45
CA ALA A 227 -0.70 19.46 4.87
C ALA A 227 -1.83 20.47 5.14
N PRO A 228 -2.78 20.16 6.05
CA PRO A 228 -3.80 21.11 6.47
C PRO A 228 -3.18 22.37 7.09
N GLU A 229 -3.88 23.49 6.99
CA GLU A 229 -3.45 24.77 7.61
C GLU A 229 -3.20 24.65 9.12
N SER A 230 -3.95 23.76 9.79
CA SER A 230 -3.79 23.48 11.23
C SER A 230 -2.40 22.95 11.63
N TYR A 231 -1.58 22.50 10.66
CA TYR A 231 -0.19 22.08 10.94
C TYR A 231 0.76 23.27 11.01
N HIS A 232 0.36 24.45 10.53
CA HIS A 232 1.16 25.68 10.50
C HIS A 232 2.53 25.51 9.83
N TRP A 233 2.60 24.64 8.82
CA TRP A 233 3.84 24.40 8.07
C TRP A 233 4.08 25.52 7.03
N PRO A 234 5.35 25.84 6.73
CA PRO A 234 5.66 26.88 5.76
C PRO A 234 5.22 26.52 4.35
N VAL A 235 4.86 27.55 3.58
CA VAL A 235 4.48 27.45 2.15
C VAL A 235 5.74 27.31 1.31
N GLU A 236 5.99 26.12 0.77
CA GLU A 236 7.22 25.78 0.03
C GLU A 236 6.95 25.14 -1.33
N CYS A 237 5.73 24.59 -1.56
CA CYS A 237 5.40 23.83 -2.76
C CYS A 237 4.67 24.67 -3.80
N LYS A 238 5.09 24.55 -5.05
CA LYS A 238 4.40 25.14 -6.20
C LYS A 238 3.17 24.31 -6.57
N PRO A 239 2.19 24.88 -7.30
CA PRO A 239 1.10 24.10 -7.89
C PRO A 239 1.63 23.02 -8.82
N GLU A 240 0.98 21.84 -8.82
CA GLU A 240 1.34 20.77 -9.74
C GLU A 240 1.11 21.15 -11.21
N GLY A 241 1.99 20.73 -12.08
CA GLY A 241 1.94 21.03 -13.51
C GLY A 241 2.26 22.49 -13.87
N ALA A 242 2.52 23.36 -12.88
CA ALA A 242 2.93 24.74 -13.13
C ALA A 242 4.38 24.80 -13.62
N ASP A 243 4.68 25.81 -14.43
CA ASP A 243 6.05 26.05 -14.90
C ASP A 243 7.00 26.24 -13.71
N PRO A 244 8.01 25.37 -13.56
CA PRO A 244 8.94 25.45 -12.45
C PRO A 244 9.81 26.71 -12.43
N ALA A 245 9.96 27.41 -13.55
CA ALA A 245 10.75 28.63 -13.63
C ALA A 245 9.98 29.88 -13.12
N THR A 246 8.67 29.93 -13.31
CA THR A 246 7.86 31.13 -13.05
C THR A 246 6.87 30.99 -11.91
N ALA A 247 6.43 29.78 -11.58
CA ALA A 247 5.45 29.56 -10.52
C ALA A 247 6.03 29.87 -9.15
N LYS A 248 5.22 30.49 -8.28
CA LYS A 248 5.53 30.74 -6.88
C LYS A 248 4.97 29.63 -5.98
N PRO A 249 5.60 29.33 -4.84
CA PRO A 249 5.00 28.45 -3.84
C PRO A 249 3.63 28.94 -3.39
N ARG A 250 2.70 28.00 -3.21
CA ARG A 250 1.31 28.27 -2.77
C ARG A 250 0.84 27.30 -1.69
N TYR A 251 1.54 26.19 -1.50
CA TYR A 251 1.13 25.12 -0.59
C TYR A 251 2.25 24.73 0.37
N PRO A 252 1.94 24.26 1.58
CA PRO A 252 2.91 23.60 2.43
C PRO A 252 3.33 22.26 1.83
N LYS A 253 4.37 21.65 2.35
CA LYS A 253 4.69 20.25 2.09
C LYS A 253 3.51 19.37 2.46
N GLY A 254 3.39 18.25 1.78
CA GLY A 254 2.50 17.18 2.22
C GLY A 254 3.13 16.38 3.37
N ALA A 255 2.37 15.43 3.88
CA ALA A 255 2.72 14.67 5.07
C ALA A 255 2.67 13.16 4.84
N ILE A 256 3.52 12.43 5.58
CA ILE A 256 3.21 11.07 5.99
C ILE A 256 2.49 11.16 7.32
N ILE A 257 1.36 10.49 7.43
CA ILE A 257 0.61 10.32 8.66
C ILE A 257 0.83 8.91 9.19
N VAL A 258 1.23 8.79 10.45
CA VAL A 258 1.41 7.50 11.13
C VAL A 258 0.20 7.25 12.01
N VAL A 259 -0.46 6.14 11.80
CA VAL A 259 -1.68 5.74 12.51
C VAL A 259 -1.40 4.48 13.33
N ASP A 260 -1.82 4.47 14.59
CA ASP A 260 -1.89 3.27 15.43
C ASP A 260 -3.10 2.43 15.00
N VAL A 261 -2.84 1.25 14.43
CA VAL A 261 -3.88 0.39 13.85
C VAL A 261 -4.85 -0.11 14.90
N ALA A 262 -4.35 -0.60 16.04
CA ALA A 262 -5.20 -1.12 17.10
C ALA A 262 -6.15 -0.03 17.67
N ARG A 263 -5.66 1.21 17.74
CA ARG A 263 -6.49 2.35 18.14
C ARG A 263 -7.48 2.73 17.04
N ALA A 264 -7.08 2.69 15.77
CA ALA A 264 -7.95 2.99 14.65
C ALA A 264 -9.13 2.01 14.52
N GLU A 265 -8.98 0.78 14.97
CA GLU A 265 -10.04 -0.23 14.99
C GLU A 265 -11.18 0.09 15.96
N THR A 266 -10.99 1.01 16.91
CA THR A 266 -11.99 1.36 17.94
C THR A 266 -12.25 2.85 18.07
N ASP A 267 -11.26 3.69 17.82
CA ASP A 267 -11.30 5.16 17.92
C ASP A 267 -10.50 5.80 16.77
N PRO A 268 -10.99 5.71 15.53
CA PRO A 268 -10.26 6.21 14.35
C PRO A 268 -9.85 7.68 14.46
N ALA A 269 -10.74 8.53 14.95
CA ALA A 269 -10.51 9.98 15.03
C ALA A 269 -9.28 10.37 15.86
N ASN A 270 -8.89 9.54 16.82
CA ASN A 270 -7.78 9.78 17.74
C ASN A 270 -6.57 8.84 17.51
N SER A 271 -6.51 8.14 16.38
CA SER A 271 -5.51 7.11 16.11
C SER A 271 -4.19 7.62 15.51
N ILE A 272 -4.12 8.90 15.12
CA ILE A 272 -2.89 9.49 14.57
C ILE A 272 -1.86 9.69 15.69
N VAL A 273 -0.66 9.16 15.48
CA VAL A 273 0.46 9.25 16.42
C VAL A 273 1.59 10.15 15.94
N ALA A 274 1.73 10.35 14.63
CA ALA A 274 2.74 11.27 14.10
C ALA A 274 2.34 11.87 12.75
N ARG A 275 2.93 13.03 12.43
CA ARG A 275 2.80 13.76 11.18
C ARG A 275 4.20 14.19 10.74
N VAL A 276 4.67 13.70 9.59
CA VAL A 276 6.05 13.85 9.11
C VAL A 276 6.04 14.60 7.79
N PRO A 277 6.75 15.74 7.65
CA PRO A 277 6.85 16.44 6.36
C PRO A 277 7.47 15.54 5.28
N ALA A 278 6.81 15.41 4.13
CA ALA A 278 7.16 14.45 3.08
C ALA A 278 7.31 15.04 1.68
N GLY A 279 7.85 16.25 1.57
CA GLY A 279 8.04 16.91 0.28
C GLY A 279 6.74 17.44 -0.33
N CYS A 280 6.79 17.77 -1.62
CA CYS A 280 5.63 18.32 -2.32
C CYS A 280 4.84 17.20 -2.99
N SER A 281 3.56 17.11 -2.66
CA SER A 281 2.61 16.10 -3.16
C SER A 281 3.12 14.66 -2.96
N PRO A 282 3.31 14.17 -1.72
CA PRO A 282 3.59 12.77 -1.46
C PRO A 282 2.39 11.91 -1.88
N VAL A 283 2.63 10.82 -2.64
CA VAL A 283 1.55 10.03 -3.26
C VAL A 283 1.54 8.60 -2.74
N ARG A 284 2.59 7.83 -2.99
CA ARG A 284 2.65 6.40 -2.65
C ARG A 284 3.78 6.11 -1.66
N LEU A 285 3.55 5.06 -0.91
CA LEU A 285 4.47 4.57 0.11
C LEU A 285 4.83 3.10 -0.18
N ALA A 286 6.09 2.76 0.11
CA ALA A 286 6.53 1.38 0.25
C ALA A 286 7.36 1.26 1.52
N ILE A 287 7.32 0.11 2.17
CA ILE A 287 8.09 -0.15 3.38
C ILE A 287 9.15 -1.22 3.12
N ALA A 288 10.32 -1.06 3.71
CA ALA A 288 11.35 -2.08 3.69
C ALA A 288 10.87 -3.35 4.42
N PRO A 289 11.26 -4.56 3.99
CA PRO A 289 10.80 -5.81 4.61
C PRO A 289 11.10 -5.94 6.10
N ASP A 290 12.14 -5.28 6.60
CA ASP A 290 12.51 -5.20 8.01
C ASP A 290 11.75 -4.14 8.81
N GLY A 291 10.89 -3.35 8.13
CA GLY A 291 10.14 -2.26 8.73
C GLY A 291 10.95 -1.01 9.07
N ALA A 292 12.27 -1.00 8.85
CA ALA A 292 13.16 0.08 9.31
C ALA A 292 13.06 1.36 8.45
N ARG A 293 12.57 1.25 7.22
CA ARG A 293 12.50 2.37 6.26
C ARG A 293 11.14 2.44 5.58
N VAL A 294 10.64 3.65 5.42
CA VAL A 294 9.51 3.99 4.54
C VAL A 294 10.03 4.84 3.39
N TYR A 295 9.61 4.50 2.19
CA TYR A 295 9.95 5.19 0.95
C TYR A 295 8.69 5.85 0.39
N VAL A 296 8.81 7.12 0.00
CA VAL A 296 7.67 7.94 -0.45
C VAL A 296 8.00 8.60 -1.77
N THR A 297 7.10 8.51 -2.73
CA THR A 297 7.17 9.31 -3.95
C THR A 297 6.62 10.71 -3.69
N ALA A 298 7.47 11.71 -3.72
CA ALA A 298 7.09 13.13 -3.65
C ALA A 298 6.94 13.66 -5.08
N ARG A 299 5.71 13.57 -5.61
CA ARG A 299 5.40 13.77 -7.03
C ARG A 299 5.85 15.12 -7.56
N ASN A 300 5.51 16.19 -6.85
CA ASN A 300 5.86 17.55 -7.26
C ASN A 300 7.27 17.99 -6.82
N SER A 301 8.00 17.11 -6.12
CA SER A 301 9.43 17.26 -5.85
C SER A 301 10.30 16.48 -6.84
N ASN A 302 9.73 15.65 -7.71
CA ASN A 302 10.45 14.73 -8.60
C ASN A 302 11.48 13.87 -7.82
N ALA A 303 11.10 13.36 -6.66
CA ALA A 303 12.00 12.66 -5.77
C ALA A 303 11.36 11.44 -5.10
N LEU A 304 12.19 10.46 -4.78
CA LEU A 304 11.95 9.46 -3.76
C LEU A 304 12.54 9.95 -2.44
N LEU A 305 11.75 9.97 -1.39
CA LEU A 305 12.18 10.30 -0.03
C LEU A 305 12.25 9.03 0.81
N ALA A 306 13.30 8.85 1.60
CA ALA A 306 13.50 7.73 2.50
C ALA A 306 13.47 8.20 3.95
N PHE A 307 12.67 7.54 4.78
CA PHE A 307 12.47 7.89 6.19
C PHE A 307 12.83 6.75 7.12
N ASP A 308 13.40 7.08 8.27
CA ASP A 308 13.63 6.18 9.40
C ASP A 308 12.35 6.04 10.23
N THR A 309 11.77 4.84 10.26
CA THR A 309 10.49 4.60 10.95
C THR A 309 10.56 4.81 12.46
N THR A 310 11.74 4.56 13.07
CA THR A 310 11.94 4.74 14.52
C THR A 310 11.91 6.21 14.95
N LYS A 311 12.25 7.12 14.03
CA LYS A 311 12.27 8.57 14.29
C LYS A 311 10.94 9.24 14.02
N MET A 312 10.06 8.64 13.19
CA MET A 312 8.82 9.29 12.76
C MET A 312 7.93 9.76 13.93
N GLN A 313 7.90 9.05 15.04
CA GLN A 313 7.04 9.39 16.18
C GLN A 313 7.68 10.35 17.17
N GLY A 314 8.98 10.17 17.47
CA GLY A 314 9.68 10.97 18.47
C GLY A 314 10.35 12.21 17.89
N GLU A 315 10.91 12.10 16.69
CA GLU A 315 11.71 13.12 16.03
C GLU A 315 11.32 13.28 14.55
N PRO A 316 10.06 13.64 14.22
CA PRO A 316 9.56 13.61 12.85
C PRO A 316 10.37 14.50 11.88
N SER A 317 10.94 15.59 12.34
CA SER A 317 11.82 16.47 11.53
C SER A 317 13.18 15.84 11.19
N ALA A 318 13.64 14.86 11.98
CA ALA A 318 14.88 14.12 11.77
C ALA A 318 14.67 12.75 11.13
N ALA A 319 13.44 12.41 10.77
CA ALA A 319 13.10 11.11 10.18
C ALA A 319 13.56 10.96 8.73
N LEU A 320 13.68 12.05 7.97
CA LEU A 320 14.17 12.02 6.58
C LEU A 320 15.67 11.66 6.56
N VAL A 321 16.02 10.53 5.92
CA VAL A 321 17.39 10.01 5.87
C VAL A 321 17.96 9.98 4.44
N GLY A 322 17.16 10.22 3.42
CA GLY A 322 17.61 10.27 2.03
C GLY A 322 16.61 10.92 1.10
N THR A 323 17.13 11.59 0.08
CA THR A 323 16.37 12.18 -1.03
C THR A 323 17.04 11.79 -2.32
N VAL A 324 16.40 10.96 -3.13
CA VAL A 324 16.89 10.50 -4.42
C VAL A 324 16.11 11.20 -5.52
N PRO A 325 16.73 12.04 -6.37
CA PRO A 325 16.05 12.62 -7.51
C PRO A 325 15.70 11.50 -8.51
N VAL A 326 14.46 11.49 -8.97
CA VAL A 326 13.98 10.51 -9.95
C VAL A 326 13.42 11.24 -11.18
N GLY A 327 12.75 10.51 -12.08
CA GLY A 327 12.10 11.16 -13.23
C GLY A 327 10.89 12.03 -12.83
N THR A 328 10.24 12.60 -13.83
CA THR A 328 9.17 13.60 -13.64
C THR A 328 7.89 12.98 -13.08
N SER A 329 7.31 13.65 -12.10
CA SER A 329 6.03 13.29 -11.47
C SER A 329 5.95 11.83 -11.02
N PRO A 330 6.85 11.34 -10.14
CA PRO A 330 6.83 9.95 -9.68
C PRO A 330 5.53 9.62 -8.95
N VAL A 331 5.01 8.40 -9.15
CA VAL A 331 3.77 7.93 -8.52
C VAL A 331 3.98 6.61 -7.78
N GLY A 332 4.15 5.50 -8.49
CA GLY A 332 4.30 4.18 -7.88
C GLY A 332 5.68 3.97 -7.26
N VAL A 333 5.74 3.18 -6.21
CA VAL A 333 6.99 2.75 -5.58
C VAL A 333 6.84 1.32 -5.08
N ALA A 334 7.87 0.50 -5.29
CA ALA A 334 7.95 -0.86 -4.75
C ALA A 334 9.36 -1.15 -4.25
N VAL A 335 9.44 -1.89 -3.14
CA VAL A 335 10.69 -2.46 -2.63
C VAL A 335 10.78 -3.90 -3.13
N VAL A 336 11.83 -4.23 -3.86
CA VAL A 336 11.96 -5.51 -4.56
C VAL A 336 13.27 -6.23 -4.22
N ASN A 337 13.40 -7.46 -4.72
CA ASN A 337 14.61 -8.27 -4.56
C ASN A 337 15.06 -8.40 -3.08
N GLY A 338 14.08 -8.65 -2.18
CA GLY A 338 14.35 -8.85 -0.76
C GLY A 338 14.83 -7.58 -0.05
N GLY A 339 14.35 -6.41 -0.45
CA GLY A 339 14.70 -5.14 0.18
C GLY A 339 15.93 -4.44 -0.41
N ARG A 340 16.60 -5.05 -1.40
CA ARG A 340 17.86 -4.49 -1.96
C ARG A 340 17.64 -3.36 -2.94
N GLN A 341 16.50 -3.34 -3.62
CA GLN A 341 16.23 -2.35 -4.67
C GLN A 341 14.87 -1.71 -4.48
N ILE A 342 14.76 -0.48 -4.95
CA ILE A 342 13.50 0.27 -4.99
C ILE A 342 13.24 0.63 -6.45
N ILE A 343 12.01 0.41 -6.91
CA ILE A 343 11.56 0.80 -8.24
C ILE A 343 10.52 1.89 -8.10
N VAL A 344 10.71 2.98 -8.84
CA VAL A 344 9.84 4.16 -8.84
C VAL A 344 9.32 4.41 -10.24
N THR A 345 7.99 4.56 -10.42
CA THR A 345 7.39 4.92 -11.70
C THR A 345 7.48 6.43 -11.93
N ASN A 346 8.01 6.85 -13.08
CA ASN A 346 8.08 8.26 -13.49
C ASN A 346 6.89 8.54 -14.41
N SER A 347 5.77 9.02 -13.86
CA SER A 347 4.51 9.09 -14.60
C SER A 347 4.47 10.19 -15.65
N ASN A 348 5.18 11.29 -15.40
CA ASN A 348 5.16 12.51 -16.22
C ASN A 348 3.74 12.95 -16.61
N ARG A 349 2.78 12.83 -15.67
CA ARG A 349 1.34 13.00 -15.90
C ARG A 349 0.91 14.36 -16.43
N PHE A 350 1.76 15.37 -16.32
CA PHE A 350 1.52 16.72 -16.80
C PHE A 350 2.22 17.02 -18.12
N ALA A 351 2.79 16.03 -18.79
CA ALA A 351 3.41 16.20 -20.09
C ALA A 351 2.39 16.65 -21.14
N SER A 352 2.80 17.51 -22.05
CA SER A 352 1.99 17.90 -23.19
C SER A 352 1.70 16.73 -24.13
N ASN A 353 2.65 15.78 -24.28
CA ASN A 353 2.47 14.53 -25.01
C ASN A 353 2.12 13.40 -24.03
N GLN A 354 0.84 13.13 -23.86
CA GLN A 354 0.31 12.10 -22.97
C GLN A 354 0.58 10.66 -23.45
N THR A 355 0.98 10.45 -24.70
CA THR A 355 1.29 9.14 -25.26
C THR A 355 2.78 8.81 -25.25
N ALA A 356 3.64 9.76 -24.85
CA ALA A 356 5.07 9.52 -24.73
C ALA A 356 5.38 8.44 -23.70
N ARG A 357 6.16 7.44 -24.09
CA ARG A 357 6.66 6.41 -23.18
C ARG A 357 7.57 7.04 -22.12
N GLN A 358 7.52 6.50 -20.93
CA GLN A 358 8.23 6.97 -19.76
C GLN A 358 9.23 5.91 -19.27
N THR A 359 9.69 6.07 -18.03
CA THR A 359 10.67 5.15 -17.42
C THR A 359 10.29 4.80 -15.98
N LEU A 360 10.92 3.73 -15.47
CA LEU A 360 11.01 3.43 -14.06
C LEU A 360 12.44 3.70 -13.60
N THR A 361 12.62 4.36 -12.45
CA THR A 361 13.95 4.53 -11.84
C THR A 361 14.23 3.36 -10.90
N VAL A 362 15.38 2.72 -11.03
CA VAL A 362 15.86 1.65 -10.16
C VAL A 362 16.93 2.20 -9.23
N ILE A 363 16.74 2.00 -7.91
CA ILE A 363 17.56 2.60 -6.85
C ILE A 363 18.10 1.50 -5.96
N ASP A 364 19.37 1.63 -5.54
CA ASP A 364 19.96 0.81 -4.48
C ASP A 364 19.42 1.28 -3.13
N ALA A 365 18.67 0.43 -2.46
CA ALA A 365 18.03 0.75 -1.18
C ALA A 365 19.06 1.04 -0.06
N ALA A 366 20.24 0.43 -0.12
CA ALA A 366 21.31 0.67 0.87
C ALA A 366 21.97 2.04 0.70
N GLN A 367 21.87 2.65 -0.50
CA GLN A 367 22.55 3.89 -0.85
C GLN A 367 21.61 5.10 -0.93
N VAL A 368 20.37 5.03 -0.44
CA VAL A 368 19.40 6.14 -0.56
C VAL A 368 19.89 7.47 0.01
N ALA A 369 20.76 7.44 1.02
CA ALA A 369 21.38 8.63 1.60
C ALA A 369 22.40 9.31 0.65
N ALA A 370 22.89 8.58 -0.36
CA ALA A 370 23.83 9.12 -1.36
C ALA A 370 23.13 9.87 -2.51
N GLY A 371 21.79 10.01 -2.45
CA GLY A 371 21.01 10.78 -3.43
C GLY A 371 21.16 10.22 -4.85
N GLN A 372 21.59 11.05 -5.81
CA GLN A 372 21.76 10.67 -7.21
C GLN A 372 22.64 9.41 -7.38
N ALA A 373 23.65 9.21 -6.55
CA ALA A 373 24.55 8.07 -6.64
C ALA A 373 23.88 6.72 -6.28
N ALA A 374 22.71 6.75 -5.65
CA ALA A 374 21.92 5.55 -5.38
C ALA A 374 21.21 4.98 -6.62
N ILE A 375 21.13 5.73 -7.73
CA ILE A 375 20.44 5.32 -8.93
C ILE A 375 21.27 4.27 -9.69
N LEU A 376 20.71 3.08 -9.86
CA LEU A 376 21.32 1.98 -10.63
C LEU A 376 21.07 2.13 -12.13
N GLY A 377 20.01 2.81 -12.53
CA GLY A 377 19.60 3.07 -13.89
C GLY A 377 18.09 3.16 -14.05
N GLN A 378 17.64 2.98 -15.29
CA GLN A 378 16.22 3.08 -15.64
C GLN A 378 15.74 1.85 -16.41
N ILE A 379 14.44 1.59 -16.37
CA ILE A 379 13.73 0.61 -17.19
C ILE A 379 12.75 1.39 -18.06
N LYS A 380 12.66 1.04 -19.35
CA LYS A 380 11.65 1.61 -20.26
C LYS A 380 10.26 1.17 -19.81
N ALA A 381 9.31 2.08 -19.82
CA ALA A 381 7.91 1.81 -19.47
C ALA A 381 6.94 2.27 -20.56
N GLY A 382 5.66 1.98 -20.39
CA GLY A 382 4.59 2.58 -21.20
C GLY A 382 4.37 4.05 -20.85
N SER A 383 3.25 4.61 -21.32
CA SER A 383 2.88 6.00 -21.05
C SER A 383 2.12 6.10 -19.72
N PHE A 384 2.50 7.05 -18.90
CA PHE A 384 1.99 7.26 -17.56
C PHE A 384 2.03 5.96 -16.71
N PRO A 385 3.23 5.39 -16.43
CA PRO A 385 3.35 4.31 -15.47
C PRO A 385 2.90 4.81 -14.09
N ARG A 386 1.96 4.08 -13.46
CA ARG A 386 1.24 4.59 -12.28
C ARG A 386 1.44 3.70 -11.06
N GLN A 387 0.77 2.58 -11.00
CA GLN A 387 0.77 1.69 -9.84
C GLN A 387 1.56 0.42 -10.11
N ILE A 388 2.10 -0.14 -9.04
CA ILE A 388 2.92 -1.34 -9.08
C ILE A 388 2.25 -2.41 -8.22
N GLY A 389 2.10 -3.61 -8.78
CA GLY A 389 1.82 -4.84 -8.06
C GLY A 389 3.00 -5.80 -8.15
N GLN A 390 3.18 -6.65 -7.17
CA GLN A 390 4.26 -7.64 -7.14
C GLN A 390 3.68 -9.05 -6.97
N SER A 391 4.24 -10.03 -7.67
CA SER A 391 3.87 -11.43 -7.44
C SER A 391 4.31 -11.88 -6.04
N PRO A 392 3.57 -12.80 -5.39
CA PRO A 392 3.88 -13.26 -4.04
C PRO A 392 5.26 -13.90 -3.90
N ASP A 393 5.80 -14.48 -4.97
CA ASP A 393 7.16 -15.04 -5.02
C ASP A 393 8.26 -13.98 -5.17
N GLY A 394 7.89 -12.70 -5.30
CA GLY A 394 8.81 -11.58 -5.44
C GLY A 394 9.60 -11.55 -6.76
N ARG A 395 9.20 -12.33 -7.78
CA ARG A 395 9.95 -12.48 -9.04
C ARG A 395 9.40 -11.68 -10.20
N THR A 396 8.16 -11.19 -10.09
CA THR A 396 7.49 -10.47 -11.17
C THR A 396 6.89 -9.18 -10.64
N LEU A 397 7.09 -8.11 -11.37
CA LEU A 397 6.45 -6.82 -11.15
C LEU A 397 5.41 -6.56 -12.23
N PHE A 398 4.27 -6.01 -11.84
CA PHE A 398 3.20 -5.57 -12.72
C PHE A 398 3.08 -4.06 -12.60
N VAL A 399 3.19 -3.34 -13.71
CA VAL A 399 3.09 -1.88 -13.73
C VAL A 399 1.92 -1.48 -14.61
N SER A 400 1.00 -0.70 -14.06
CA SER A 400 -0.09 -0.13 -14.84
C SER A 400 0.40 1.09 -15.62
N ASN A 401 0.46 0.98 -16.94
CA ASN A 401 0.76 2.07 -17.85
C ASN A 401 -0.56 2.71 -18.30
N TYR A 402 -1.00 3.69 -17.54
CA TYR A 402 -2.36 4.23 -17.60
C TYR A 402 -2.73 4.76 -19.00
N ASN A 403 -1.91 5.66 -19.57
CA ASN A 403 -2.24 6.30 -20.85
C ASN A 403 -1.99 5.42 -22.07
N SER A 404 -1.09 4.44 -21.99
CA SER A 404 -0.89 3.49 -23.09
C SER A 404 -1.83 2.29 -23.03
N SER A 405 -2.72 2.21 -22.01
CA SER A 405 -3.65 1.09 -21.80
C SER A 405 -2.93 -0.27 -21.84
N GLU A 406 -1.84 -0.39 -21.09
CA GLU A 406 -1.01 -1.59 -21.03
C GLU A 406 -0.73 -1.98 -19.58
N LEU A 407 -0.73 -3.27 -19.29
CA LEU A 407 -0.11 -3.82 -18.09
C LEU A 407 1.30 -4.30 -18.47
N GLU A 408 2.31 -3.68 -17.90
CA GLU A 408 3.70 -4.06 -18.10
C GLU A 408 4.08 -5.13 -17.07
N VAL A 409 4.76 -6.16 -17.53
CA VAL A 409 5.22 -7.31 -16.75
C VAL A 409 6.73 -7.37 -16.81
N ILE A 410 7.39 -7.26 -15.66
CA ILE A 410 8.85 -7.18 -15.54
C ILE A 410 9.35 -8.39 -14.75
N ASP A 411 10.33 -9.11 -15.29
CA ASP A 411 11.04 -10.17 -14.59
C ASP A 411 12.10 -9.57 -13.64
N LEU A 412 11.85 -9.61 -12.35
CA LEU A 412 12.76 -9.07 -11.34
C LEU A 412 14.08 -9.86 -11.20
N THR A 413 14.15 -11.07 -11.74
CA THR A 413 15.37 -11.89 -11.75
C THR A 413 16.33 -11.49 -12.88
N ARG A 414 15.83 -10.76 -13.89
CA ARG A 414 16.57 -10.32 -15.08
C ARG A 414 16.25 -8.85 -15.39
N LEU A 415 16.34 -7.98 -14.38
CA LEU A 415 16.01 -6.55 -14.50
C LEU A 415 16.72 -5.92 -15.71
N PRO A 416 16.00 -5.41 -16.71
CA PRO A 416 16.59 -4.82 -17.93
C PRO A 416 16.97 -3.34 -17.68
N ILE A 417 17.95 -3.12 -16.82
CA ILE A 417 18.37 -1.79 -16.40
C ILE A 417 19.27 -1.16 -17.48
N GLU A 418 18.85 -0.02 -18.01
CA GLU A 418 19.66 0.84 -18.85
C GLU A 418 20.43 1.84 -17.98
N ARG A 419 21.75 1.81 -18.02
CA ARG A 419 22.59 2.77 -17.31
C ARG A 419 22.65 4.09 -18.05
N ALA A 420 22.59 5.21 -17.33
CA ALA A 420 22.83 6.53 -17.95
C ALA A 420 24.22 6.57 -18.60
N GLY A 421 24.28 6.83 -19.91
CA GLY A 421 25.54 6.97 -20.65
C GLY A 421 25.93 5.80 -21.57
N GLN A 422 25.06 4.84 -21.84
CA GLN A 422 25.27 3.77 -22.83
C GLN A 422 24.52 4.02 -24.17
N HIS A 423 24.56 5.26 -24.66
CA HIS A 423 24.08 5.62 -26.01
C HIS A 423 25.25 6.19 -26.83
#